data_d2581a64607ce0399a5d27493d033ab3
#
_entry.id   d2581a64607ce0399a5d27493d033ab3
#
_cell.length_a   1.000
_cell.length_b   1.000
_cell.length_c   1.000
_cell.angle_alpha   90.00
_cell.angle_beta   90.00
_cell.angle_gamma   90.00
#
_symmetry.space_group_name_H-M   'P 1'
#
loop_
_entity.id
_entity.type
_entity.pdbx_description
1 polymer ?
#
loop_
_entity_poly.entity_id
_entity_poly.type
_entity_poly.pdbx_seq_one_letter_code
_entity_poly.pdbx_strand_id
1 'polypeptide(L)'
;QAEVLRRIAQDGRDGFYAGETARELARFMAEHGGYLTEEDLAEHAGEWVEPVSVNYRGYDVWELPPNGQGIAALQMLQILEGYDLSAMGFGSAEYVHAFTEAKKLAFEDRARFYADPAFAPAPVDELISDDYAKVQRSRIGRRAAKAVEPGNPALEEGDTIYLCTADSNGM
;
A
#
# COMPACT_ATOMS: atom_id res chain seq x y z
N GLN A 1 1.61 24.43 4.25
CA GLN A 1 2.21 23.29 5.00
C GLN A 1 2.93 23.74 6.29
N ALA A 2 3.84 24.71 6.26
CA ALA A 2 4.57 25.15 7.46
C ALA A 2 3.63 25.60 8.61
N GLU A 3 2.52 26.25 8.28
CA GLU A 3 1.53 26.70 9.28
C GLU A 3 0.78 25.51 9.90
N VAL A 4 0.37 24.55 9.09
CA VAL A 4 -0.28 23.31 9.57
C VAL A 4 0.65 22.55 10.52
N LEU A 5 1.93 22.42 10.16
CA LEU A 5 2.93 21.76 11.03
C LEU A 5 3.13 22.49 12.35
N ARG A 6 3.08 23.83 12.38
CA ARG A 6 3.13 24.59 13.64
C ARG A 6 1.90 24.35 14.50
N ARG A 7 0.70 24.32 13.91
CA ARG A 7 -0.53 24.00 14.64
C ARG A 7 -0.46 22.59 15.25
N ILE A 8 0.00 21.61 14.48
CA ILE A 8 0.18 20.24 14.99
C ILE A 8 1.21 20.23 16.15
N ALA A 9 2.31 20.96 16.02
CA ALA A 9 3.32 21.04 17.09
C ALA A 9 2.80 21.72 18.36
N GLN A 10 1.87 22.65 18.26
CA GLN A 10 1.28 23.38 19.38
C GLN A 10 0.09 22.64 20.01
N ASP A 11 -0.82 22.13 19.18
CA ASP A 11 -2.13 21.63 19.57
C ASP A 11 -2.27 20.11 19.40
N GLY A 12 -1.18 19.44 18.99
CA GLY A 12 -1.17 17.99 18.75
C GLY A 12 -2.18 17.58 17.67
N ARG A 13 -2.95 16.54 17.95
CA ARG A 13 -3.99 16.02 17.06
C ARG A 13 -4.96 17.12 16.59
N ASP A 14 -5.41 17.96 17.50
CA ASP A 14 -6.43 18.97 17.22
C ASP A 14 -5.93 20.08 16.30
N GLY A 15 -4.62 20.30 16.21
CA GLY A 15 -4.02 21.20 15.22
C GLY A 15 -4.24 20.79 13.76
N PHE A 16 -4.63 19.53 13.52
CA PHE A 16 -4.97 19.01 12.18
C PHE A 16 -6.44 18.58 12.06
N TYR A 17 -6.92 17.76 13.00
CA TYR A 17 -8.23 17.10 12.92
C TYR A 17 -9.38 17.95 13.47
N ALA A 18 -9.07 19.10 14.04
CA ALA A 18 -10.05 20.07 14.53
C ALA A 18 -9.63 21.50 14.13
N GLY A 19 -10.45 22.48 14.46
CA GLY A 19 -10.13 23.88 14.28
C GLY A 19 -10.01 24.33 12.83
N GLU A 20 -9.07 25.23 12.55
CA GLU A 20 -8.99 25.90 11.24
C GLU A 20 -8.56 24.98 10.11
N THR A 21 -7.61 24.06 10.37
CA THR A 21 -7.13 23.11 9.36
C THR A 21 -8.26 22.20 8.89
N ALA A 22 -9.02 21.63 9.82
CA ALA A 22 -10.15 20.78 9.52
C ALA A 22 -11.24 21.52 8.72
N ARG A 23 -11.59 22.75 9.16
CA ARG A 23 -12.58 23.58 8.44
C ARG A 23 -12.16 23.90 6.99
N GLU A 24 -10.89 24.26 6.78
CA GLU A 24 -10.37 24.54 5.44
C GLU A 24 -10.42 23.30 4.53
N LEU A 25 -10.05 22.12 5.07
CA LEU A 25 -10.14 20.86 4.33
C LEU A 25 -11.58 20.50 3.97
N ALA A 26 -12.49 20.54 4.95
CA ALA A 26 -13.90 20.22 4.74
C ALA A 26 -14.56 21.20 3.74
N ARG A 27 -14.24 22.50 3.86
CA ARG A 27 -14.72 23.51 2.90
C ARG A 27 -14.22 23.20 1.48
N PHE A 28 -12.94 22.91 1.31
CA PHE A 28 -12.38 22.56 0.01
C PHE A 28 -13.06 21.31 -0.57
N MET A 29 -13.27 20.29 0.25
CA MET A 29 -13.97 19.06 -0.17
C MET A 29 -15.40 19.37 -0.62
N ALA A 30 -16.16 20.15 0.13
CA ALA A 30 -17.52 20.54 -0.23
C ALA A 30 -17.59 21.31 -1.56
N GLU A 31 -16.65 22.24 -1.78
CA GLU A 31 -16.58 23.04 -3.01
C GLU A 31 -16.22 22.21 -4.26
N HIS A 32 -15.50 21.07 -4.07
CA HIS A 32 -15.00 20.24 -5.18
C HIS A 32 -15.70 18.87 -5.28
N GLY A 33 -16.80 18.67 -4.56
CA GLY A 33 -17.58 17.44 -4.63
C GLY A 33 -16.93 16.25 -3.90
N GLY A 34 -16.00 16.53 -2.98
CA GLY A 34 -15.43 15.51 -2.07
C GLY A 34 -16.39 15.16 -0.94
N TYR A 35 -16.08 14.07 -0.24
CA TYR A 35 -16.96 13.51 0.81
C TYR A 35 -16.48 13.81 2.24
N LEU A 36 -15.22 14.21 2.43
CA LEU A 36 -14.65 14.44 3.75
C LEU A 36 -15.25 15.68 4.42
N THR A 37 -15.79 15.50 5.63
CA THR A 37 -16.42 16.55 6.44
C THR A 37 -15.57 16.91 7.67
N GLU A 38 -15.95 17.97 8.39
CA GLU A 38 -15.33 18.28 9.69
C GLU A 38 -15.63 17.19 10.72
N GLU A 39 -16.80 16.56 10.66
CA GLU A 39 -17.20 15.49 11.56
C GLU A 39 -16.34 14.25 11.35
N ASP A 40 -16.10 13.84 10.09
CA ASP A 40 -15.19 12.73 9.77
C ASP A 40 -13.77 12.97 10.31
N LEU A 41 -13.28 14.20 10.19
CA LEU A 41 -11.97 14.57 10.74
C LEU A 41 -11.96 14.52 12.26
N ALA A 42 -12.99 15.06 12.92
CA ALA A 42 -13.08 15.10 14.38
C ALA A 42 -13.21 13.70 15.00
N GLU A 43 -13.97 12.81 14.35
CA GLU A 43 -14.18 11.43 14.79
C GLU A 43 -12.99 10.50 14.50
N HIS A 44 -12.11 10.89 13.57
CA HIS A 44 -10.95 10.06 13.23
C HIS A 44 -10.09 9.77 14.45
N ALA A 45 -9.80 8.52 14.71
CA ALA A 45 -8.91 8.03 15.75
C ALA A 45 -7.85 7.09 15.16
N GLY A 46 -6.62 7.21 15.65
CA GLY A 46 -5.57 6.25 15.30
C GLY A 46 -5.79 4.93 16.02
N GLU A 47 -5.51 3.83 15.34
CA GLU A 47 -5.63 2.48 15.86
C GLU A 47 -4.27 1.80 15.91
N TRP A 48 -4.06 0.98 16.94
CA TRP A 48 -2.94 0.06 16.98
C TRP A 48 -3.34 -1.22 16.25
N VAL A 49 -2.56 -1.61 15.25
CA VAL A 49 -2.79 -2.82 14.47
C VAL A 49 -1.56 -3.73 14.56
N GLU A 50 -1.76 -5.05 14.47
CA GLU A 50 -0.66 -5.99 14.36
C GLU A 50 -0.10 -5.94 12.92
N PRO A 51 1.20 -5.66 12.75
CA PRO A 51 1.82 -5.68 11.44
C PRO A 51 1.90 -7.11 10.90
N VAL A 52 1.91 -7.23 9.58
CA VAL A 52 2.05 -8.50 8.86
C VAL A 52 3.40 -8.57 8.17
N SER A 53 3.94 -9.77 7.97
CA SER A 53 5.25 -9.93 7.36
C SER A 53 5.35 -11.12 6.42
N VAL A 54 6.36 -11.05 5.55
CA VAL A 54 6.84 -12.17 4.76
C VAL A 54 8.35 -12.29 4.92
N ASN A 55 8.89 -13.50 4.81
CA ASN A 55 10.34 -13.67 4.72
C ASN A 55 10.76 -13.54 3.25
N TYR A 56 11.64 -12.59 2.97
CA TYR A 56 12.23 -12.40 1.64
C TYR A 56 13.73 -12.52 1.74
N ARG A 57 14.29 -13.58 1.17
CA ARG A 57 15.75 -13.84 1.12
C ARG A 57 16.42 -13.82 2.48
N GLY A 58 15.74 -14.33 3.50
CA GLY A 58 16.24 -14.40 4.86
C GLY A 58 15.99 -13.16 5.73
N TYR A 59 15.28 -12.16 5.19
CA TYR A 59 14.86 -10.96 5.92
C TYR A 59 13.35 -10.96 6.09
N ASP A 60 12.88 -10.69 7.30
CA ASP A 60 11.46 -10.46 7.55
C ASP A 60 11.11 -9.03 7.18
N VAL A 61 10.23 -8.88 6.21
CA VAL A 61 9.74 -7.58 5.74
C VAL A 61 8.35 -7.38 6.30
N TRP A 62 8.18 -6.30 7.04
CA TRP A 62 6.95 -5.99 7.78
C TRP A 62 6.21 -4.84 7.12
N GLU A 63 4.89 -4.93 7.10
CA GLU A 63 3.99 -3.91 6.58
C GLU A 63 2.72 -3.82 7.42
N LEU A 64 2.01 -2.70 7.30
CA LEU A 64 0.69 -2.56 7.89
C LEU A 64 -0.35 -3.32 7.07
N PRO A 65 -1.34 -3.93 7.73
CA PRO A 65 -2.46 -4.57 7.03
C PRO A 65 -3.31 -3.53 6.28
N PRO A 66 -4.27 -3.97 5.44
CA PRO A 66 -5.22 -3.04 4.83
C PRO A 66 -5.97 -2.21 5.92
N ASN A 67 -6.33 -1.03 5.55
CA ASN A 67 -6.74 -0.40 4.27
C ASN A 67 -5.58 0.15 3.42
N GLY A 68 -4.37 0.31 3.98
CA GLY A 68 -3.20 0.71 3.22
C GLY A 68 -2.78 -0.32 2.16
N GLN A 69 -1.72 0.00 1.41
CA GLN A 69 -1.26 -0.86 0.31
C GLN A 69 0.04 -1.61 0.64
N GLY A 70 0.46 -1.64 1.90
CA GLY A 70 1.71 -2.27 2.33
C GLY A 70 1.82 -3.73 1.92
N ILE A 71 0.74 -4.51 2.07
CA ILE A 71 0.74 -5.92 1.68
C ILE A 71 0.95 -6.15 0.18
N ALA A 72 0.72 -5.16 -0.70
CA ALA A 72 1.07 -5.30 -2.12
C ALA A 72 2.59 -5.40 -2.32
N ALA A 73 3.38 -4.71 -1.50
CA ALA A 73 4.83 -4.86 -1.50
C ALA A 73 5.23 -6.28 -1.05
N LEU A 74 4.59 -6.80 0.00
CA LEU A 74 4.84 -8.17 0.48
C LEU A 74 4.48 -9.21 -0.60
N GLN A 75 3.34 -9.07 -1.27
CA GLN A 75 2.95 -9.93 -2.39
C GLN A 75 3.97 -9.88 -3.54
N MET A 76 4.44 -8.68 -3.89
CA MET A 76 5.48 -8.54 -4.92
C MET A 76 6.77 -9.27 -4.52
N LEU A 77 7.22 -9.13 -3.28
CA LEU A 77 8.41 -9.80 -2.77
C LEU A 77 8.25 -11.32 -2.82
N GLN A 78 7.11 -11.86 -2.38
CA GLN A 78 6.81 -13.29 -2.45
C GLN A 78 6.79 -13.82 -3.90
N ILE A 79 6.22 -13.06 -4.84
CA ILE A 79 6.27 -13.44 -6.25
C ILE A 79 7.73 -13.42 -6.76
N LEU A 80 8.50 -12.40 -6.40
CA LEU A 80 9.89 -12.21 -6.85
C LEU A 80 10.88 -13.18 -6.19
N GLU A 81 10.54 -13.79 -5.06
CA GLU A 81 11.38 -14.78 -4.38
C GLU A 81 11.76 -15.95 -5.30
N GLY A 82 10.90 -16.31 -6.24
CA GLY A 82 11.15 -17.39 -7.19
C GLY A 82 12.07 -17.04 -8.36
N TYR A 83 12.61 -15.81 -8.44
CA TYR A 83 13.51 -15.38 -9.50
C TYR A 83 14.91 -15.11 -8.97
N ASP A 84 15.93 -15.47 -9.74
CA ASP A 84 17.30 -15.03 -9.48
C ASP A 84 17.52 -13.63 -10.06
N LEU A 85 17.04 -12.61 -9.33
CA LEU A 85 17.15 -11.21 -9.74
C LEU A 85 18.62 -10.75 -9.86
N SER A 86 19.54 -11.39 -9.10
CA SER A 86 20.96 -11.09 -9.17
C SER A 86 21.56 -11.54 -10.51
N ALA A 87 21.22 -12.76 -10.95
CA ALA A 87 21.66 -13.27 -12.25
C ALA A 87 21.05 -12.51 -13.42
N MET A 88 19.83 -11.98 -13.28
CA MET A 88 19.22 -11.12 -14.31
C MET A 88 19.99 -9.81 -14.52
N GLY A 89 20.63 -9.29 -13.46
CA GLY A 89 21.29 -7.99 -13.44
C GLY A 89 20.31 -6.83 -13.26
N PHE A 90 20.67 -5.92 -12.36
CA PHE A 90 19.83 -4.77 -12.04
C PHE A 90 19.54 -3.90 -13.26
N GLY A 91 18.27 -3.59 -13.50
CA GLY A 91 17.82 -2.74 -14.61
C GLY A 91 17.84 -3.40 -15.99
N SER A 92 18.16 -4.70 -16.09
CA SER A 92 18.02 -5.45 -17.34
C SER A 92 16.55 -5.54 -17.76
N ALA A 93 16.31 -5.86 -19.03
CA ALA A 93 14.95 -6.07 -19.54
C ALA A 93 14.22 -7.20 -18.80
N GLU A 94 14.95 -8.26 -18.44
CA GLU A 94 14.40 -9.40 -17.69
C GLU A 94 14.05 -9.01 -16.26
N TYR A 95 14.92 -8.26 -15.58
CA TYR A 95 14.67 -7.72 -14.24
C TYR A 95 13.43 -6.81 -14.23
N VAL A 96 13.39 -5.83 -15.14
CA VAL A 96 12.27 -4.88 -15.25
C VAL A 96 10.97 -5.61 -15.59
N HIS A 97 11.04 -6.61 -16.46
CA HIS A 97 9.88 -7.44 -16.81
C HIS A 97 9.34 -8.18 -15.59
N ALA A 98 10.17 -8.94 -14.88
CA ALA A 98 9.75 -9.70 -13.70
C ALA A 98 9.13 -8.80 -12.63
N PHE A 99 9.78 -7.67 -12.35
CA PHE A 99 9.31 -6.69 -11.38
C PHE A 99 7.96 -6.07 -11.77
N THR A 100 7.83 -5.66 -13.04
CA THR A 100 6.60 -5.03 -13.55
C THR A 100 5.43 -6.00 -13.57
N GLU A 101 5.65 -7.26 -13.99
CA GLU A 101 4.58 -8.26 -14.00
C GLU A 101 4.16 -8.63 -12.57
N ALA A 102 5.11 -8.77 -11.63
CA ALA A 102 4.78 -8.98 -10.22
C ALA A 102 3.95 -7.81 -9.65
N LYS A 103 4.34 -6.57 -9.99
CA LYS A 103 3.57 -5.37 -9.60
C LYS A 103 2.14 -5.43 -10.15
N LYS A 104 1.95 -5.73 -11.43
CA LYS A 104 0.61 -5.80 -12.04
C LYS A 104 -0.31 -6.77 -11.29
N LEU A 105 0.20 -7.97 -10.96
CA LEU A 105 -0.56 -8.98 -10.24
C LEU A 105 -0.94 -8.52 -8.82
N ALA A 106 0.02 -7.99 -8.06
CA ALA A 106 -0.24 -7.49 -6.71
C ALA A 106 -1.21 -6.29 -6.71
N PHE A 107 -1.15 -5.44 -7.73
CA PHE A 107 -2.05 -4.28 -7.83
C PHE A 107 -3.46 -4.66 -8.32
N GLU A 108 -3.61 -5.74 -9.09
CA GLU A 108 -4.93 -6.31 -9.37
C GLU A 108 -5.59 -6.83 -8.08
N ASP A 109 -4.84 -7.54 -7.25
CA ASP A 109 -5.32 -8.00 -5.94
C ASP A 109 -5.65 -6.83 -5.02
N ARG A 110 -4.79 -5.80 -5.00
CA ARG A 110 -5.06 -4.55 -4.27
C ARG A 110 -6.39 -3.93 -4.68
N ALA A 111 -6.60 -3.75 -5.98
CA ALA A 111 -7.83 -3.16 -6.49
C ALA A 111 -9.08 -3.98 -6.14
N ARG A 112 -8.92 -5.28 -5.99
CA ARG A 112 -10.03 -6.21 -5.75
C ARG A 112 -10.34 -6.43 -4.28
N PHE A 113 -9.32 -6.47 -3.41
CA PHE A 113 -9.46 -6.96 -2.04
C PHE A 113 -9.15 -5.93 -0.97
N TYR A 114 -8.35 -4.85 -1.28
CA TYR A 114 -7.97 -3.91 -0.23
C TYR A 114 -9.04 -2.84 -0.06
N ALA A 115 -9.59 -2.83 1.14
CA ALA A 115 -10.58 -1.86 1.57
C ALA A 115 -10.47 -1.72 3.10
N ASP A 116 -11.30 -0.89 3.67
CA ASP A 116 -11.44 -0.80 5.13
C ASP A 116 -11.92 -2.15 5.68
N PRO A 117 -11.13 -2.80 6.56
CA PRO A 117 -11.45 -4.12 7.11
C PRO A 117 -12.78 -4.19 7.86
N ALA A 118 -13.28 -3.07 8.37
CA ALA A 118 -14.58 -3.00 9.04
C ALA A 118 -15.74 -3.26 8.07
N PHE A 119 -15.55 -3.00 6.78
CA PHE A 119 -16.58 -3.16 5.75
C PHE A 119 -16.30 -4.34 4.81
N ALA A 120 -15.02 -4.57 4.49
CA ALA A 120 -14.62 -5.63 3.57
C ALA A 120 -13.26 -6.22 3.99
N PRO A 121 -13.25 -7.21 4.89
CA PRO A 121 -12.00 -7.83 5.34
C PRO A 121 -11.29 -8.53 4.18
N ALA A 122 -10.03 -8.17 3.96
CA ALA A 122 -9.18 -8.80 2.97
C ALA A 122 -8.61 -10.13 3.50
N PRO A 123 -8.47 -11.17 2.66
CA PRO A 123 -7.83 -12.43 3.04
C PRO A 123 -6.30 -12.27 3.04
N VAL A 124 -5.76 -11.54 4.02
CA VAL A 124 -4.36 -11.12 4.04
C VAL A 124 -3.41 -12.32 4.08
N ASP A 125 -3.66 -13.27 4.97
CA ASP A 125 -2.80 -14.46 5.12
C ASP A 125 -2.70 -15.27 3.83
N GLU A 126 -3.80 -15.38 3.08
CA GLU A 126 -3.81 -16.05 1.78
C GLU A 126 -3.03 -15.25 0.73
N LEU A 127 -3.28 -13.95 0.64
CA LEU A 127 -2.66 -13.07 -0.34
C LEU A 127 -1.13 -13.00 -0.23
N ILE A 128 -0.58 -13.12 0.98
CA ILE A 128 0.88 -13.11 1.23
C ILE A 128 1.47 -14.51 1.42
N SER A 129 0.69 -15.59 1.17
CA SER A 129 1.18 -16.95 1.31
C SER A 129 2.12 -17.37 0.17
N ASP A 130 3.05 -18.29 0.47
CA ASP A 130 3.95 -18.87 -0.53
C ASP A 130 3.21 -19.57 -1.66
N ASP A 131 2.11 -20.26 -1.33
CA ASP A 131 1.34 -21.00 -2.33
C ASP A 131 0.59 -20.07 -3.28
N TYR A 132 0.01 -19.01 -2.76
CA TYR A 132 -0.58 -17.95 -3.60
C TYR A 132 0.49 -17.28 -4.48
N ALA A 133 1.64 -16.96 -3.94
CA ALA A 133 2.75 -16.39 -4.69
C ALA A 133 3.23 -17.30 -5.84
N LYS A 134 3.26 -18.63 -5.63
CA LYS A 134 3.56 -19.60 -6.70
C LYS A 134 2.51 -19.57 -7.82
N VAL A 135 1.23 -19.48 -7.45
CA VAL A 135 0.14 -19.36 -8.44
C VAL A 135 0.28 -18.07 -9.23
N GLN A 136 0.47 -16.94 -8.56
CA GLN A 136 0.65 -15.64 -9.21
C GLN A 136 1.89 -15.64 -10.12
N ARG A 137 3.01 -16.19 -9.67
CA ARG A 137 4.24 -16.32 -10.47
C ARG A 137 4.03 -17.13 -11.75
N SER A 138 3.22 -18.18 -11.70
CA SER A 138 2.93 -19.01 -12.88
C SER A 138 2.17 -18.25 -13.99
N ARG A 139 1.54 -17.12 -13.66
CA ARG A 139 0.85 -16.24 -14.62
C ARG A 139 1.82 -15.31 -15.37
N ILE A 140 3.05 -15.16 -14.89
CA ILE A 140 4.07 -14.32 -15.53
C ILE A 140 4.68 -15.06 -16.72
N GLY A 141 4.31 -14.63 -17.92
CA GLY A 141 4.82 -15.18 -19.17
C GLY A 141 6.10 -14.47 -19.63
N ARG A 142 6.65 -14.92 -20.78
CA ARG A 142 7.85 -14.30 -21.39
C ARG A 142 7.60 -12.93 -22.03
N ARG A 143 6.34 -12.56 -22.23
CA ARG A 143 5.92 -11.27 -22.79
C ARG A 143 5.11 -10.52 -21.76
N ALA A 144 5.25 -9.20 -21.77
CA ALA A 144 4.44 -8.32 -20.94
C ALA A 144 2.94 -8.57 -21.19
N ALA A 145 2.18 -8.73 -20.12
CA ALA A 145 0.74 -8.82 -20.19
C ALA A 145 0.17 -7.54 -20.80
N LYS A 146 -0.69 -7.66 -21.81
CA LYS A 146 -1.25 -6.49 -22.53
C LYS A 146 -2.29 -5.74 -21.72
N ALA A 147 -2.98 -6.43 -20.85
CA ALA A 147 -3.92 -5.88 -19.89
C ALA A 147 -3.91 -6.81 -18.68
N VAL A 148 -3.84 -6.21 -17.52
CA VAL A 148 -4.31 -6.77 -16.27
C VAL A 148 -5.62 -6.03 -16.07
N GLU A 149 -6.75 -6.73 -16.01
CA GLU A 149 -8.02 -6.05 -15.78
C GLU A 149 -7.98 -5.43 -14.39
N PRO A 150 -8.04 -4.12 -14.26
CA PRO A 150 -8.12 -3.49 -12.95
C PRO A 150 -9.45 -3.87 -12.33
N GLY A 151 -9.43 -4.30 -11.06
CA GLY A 151 -10.66 -4.63 -10.35
C GLY A 151 -11.57 -3.42 -10.10
N ASN A 152 -11.00 -2.21 -10.15
CA ASN A 152 -11.73 -0.95 -10.03
C ASN A 152 -11.01 0.16 -10.81
N PRO A 153 -11.59 0.65 -11.92
CA PRO A 153 -10.99 1.72 -12.72
C PRO A 153 -10.88 3.07 -11.99
N ALA A 154 -11.58 3.27 -10.86
CA ALA A 154 -11.46 4.49 -10.05
C ALA A 154 -10.15 4.58 -9.24
N LEU A 155 -9.33 3.54 -9.23
CA LEU A 155 -8.04 3.50 -8.54
C LEU A 155 -6.84 3.82 -9.45
N GLU A 156 -7.08 4.26 -10.69
CA GLU A 156 -6.01 4.61 -11.63
C GLU A 156 -5.23 5.89 -11.29
N GLU A 157 -5.74 6.70 -10.36
CA GLU A 157 -5.07 7.94 -9.95
C GLU A 157 -4.64 7.90 -8.48
N GLY A 158 -3.38 7.57 -8.23
CA GLY A 158 -2.76 7.76 -6.93
C GLY A 158 -1.86 6.60 -6.49
N ASP A 159 -0.58 6.76 -6.69
CA ASP A 159 0.43 5.82 -6.23
C ASP A 159 1.31 6.49 -5.16
N THR A 160 1.16 6.08 -3.91
CA THR A 160 2.05 6.49 -2.84
C THR A 160 2.53 5.25 -2.12
N ILE A 161 3.84 5.03 -2.07
CA ILE A 161 4.47 3.97 -1.29
C ILE A 161 5.19 4.61 -0.10
N TYR A 162 4.97 4.03 1.08
CA TYR A 162 5.77 4.26 2.28
C TYR A 162 6.60 3.01 2.56
N LEU A 163 7.91 3.17 2.77
CA LEU A 163 8.82 2.10 3.16
C LEU A 163 9.67 2.56 4.34
N CYS A 164 9.67 1.79 5.41
CA CYS A 164 10.60 1.94 6.52
C CYS A 164 11.50 0.70 6.62
N THR A 165 12.77 0.92 6.92
CA THR A 165 13.70 -0.15 7.28
C THR A 165 14.32 0.15 8.65
N ALA A 166 14.56 -0.87 9.43
CA ALA A 166 15.29 -0.75 10.69
C ALA A 166 16.31 -1.89 10.79
N ASP A 167 17.47 -1.59 11.35
CA ASP A 167 18.44 -2.61 11.71
C ASP A 167 18.23 -3.15 13.13
N SER A 168 19.09 -4.04 13.59
CA SER A 168 19.04 -4.61 14.95
C SER A 168 19.22 -3.57 16.07
N ASN A 169 19.59 -2.33 15.74
CA ASN A 169 19.73 -1.21 16.67
C ASN A 169 18.58 -0.21 16.58
N GLY A 170 17.58 -0.49 15.72
CA GLY A 170 16.40 0.35 15.54
C GLY A 170 16.62 1.61 14.68
N MET A 171 17.64 1.59 13.82
CA MET A 171 17.89 2.65 12.85
C MET A 171 17.49 2.24 11.44
#